data_2317b7be2383d3e6aa9b6b2bab023102
#
_entry.id   2317b7be2383d3e6aa9b6b2bab023102
#
_cell.length_a   1.000
_cell.length_b   1.000
_cell.length_c   1.000
_cell.angle_alpha   90.00
_cell.angle_beta   90.00
_cell.angle_gamma   90.00
#
_symmetry.space_group_name_H-M   'P 1'
#
loop_
_entity.id
_entity.type
_entity.pdbx_description
1 polymer ?
#
loop_
_entity_poly.entity_id
_entity_poly.type
_entity_poly.pdbx_seq_one_letter_code
_entity_poly.pdbx_strand_id
1 'polypeptide(L)'
;SNNTLAAKKSKLKVQGRTLAYLNNANFPISAKRKSGILLPEISINERSGLDVKIPVYLNLKENLDLTVEPRLMTQRGYGLTNQLRYLGQGYEGYFNSSFLKDDESSFNILERDDFRWSYNFFHEQKFKDSIFLNFDISSSGDPFYLSDLGSFLSGLSRTYILPQKIDLNFFSKNLKIKTDFNSFKLTNPLAKNQFQRLPGLELNYFLNKNKFNFNLNMDFAFFSK
;
A
#
# COMPACT_ATOMS: atom_id res chain seq x y z
N SER A 1 19.61 0.37 -30.79
CA SER A 1 18.24 0.56 -31.31
C SER A 1 17.37 1.09 -30.17
N ASN A 2 16.86 2.31 -30.31
CA ASN A 2 15.99 2.94 -29.36
C ASN A 2 14.58 2.28 -29.46
N ASN A 3 14.29 1.31 -28.62
CA ASN A 3 12.95 0.72 -28.49
C ASN A 3 12.00 1.72 -27.80
N THR A 4 11.68 2.81 -28.48
CA THR A 4 10.71 3.81 -28.01
C THR A 4 9.70 4.07 -29.10
N LEU A 5 8.42 4.05 -28.77
CA LEU A 5 7.35 4.55 -29.63
C LEU A 5 7.27 6.07 -29.43
N ALA A 6 7.58 6.82 -30.46
CA ALA A 6 7.46 8.28 -30.43
C ALA A 6 6.10 8.71 -31.03
N ALA A 7 5.25 9.28 -30.22
CA ALA A 7 4.03 9.95 -30.67
C ALA A 7 4.31 11.44 -30.84
N LYS A 8 4.22 11.93 -32.07
CA LYS A 8 4.40 13.35 -32.39
C LYS A 8 3.03 14.02 -32.58
N LYS A 9 2.91 15.26 -32.08
CA LYS A 9 1.68 16.08 -32.21
C LYS A 9 0.39 15.37 -31.72
N SER A 10 0.45 14.70 -30.58
CA SER A 10 -0.68 13.99 -30.01
C SER A 10 -1.64 14.96 -29.27
N LYS A 11 -2.93 14.68 -29.34
CA LYS A 11 -3.97 15.46 -28.65
C LYS A 11 -4.60 14.60 -27.58
N LEU A 12 -4.55 15.03 -26.33
CA LEU A 12 -5.32 14.43 -25.26
C LEU A 12 -6.74 14.98 -25.34
N LYS A 13 -7.72 14.12 -25.58
CA LYS A 13 -9.13 14.50 -25.64
C LYS A 13 -9.91 13.81 -24.51
N VAL A 14 -10.77 14.57 -23.83
CA VAL A 14 -11.73 14.06 -22.85
C VAL A 14 -13.12 14.53 -23.29
N GLN A 15 -14.05 13.61 -23.42
CA GLN A 15 -15.40 13.87 -23.89
C GLN A 15 -15.46 14.72 -25.20
N GLY A 16 -14.55 14.42 -26.14
CA GLY A 16 -14.47 15.12 -27.42
C GLY A 16 -13.75 16.47 -27.38
N ARG A 17 -13.46 17.04 -26.21
CA ARG A 17 -12.72 18.31 -26.06
C ARG A 17 -11.23 18.05 -25.91
N THR A 18 -10.41 18.83 -26.62
CA THR A 18 -8.95 18.74 -26.50
C THR A 18 -8.50 19.46 -25.23
N LEU A 19 -7.89 18.72 -24.29
CA LEU A 19 -7.39 19.24 -23.01
C LEU A 19 -5.90 19.59 -23.08
N ALA A 20 -5.12 18.86 -23.86
CA ALA A 20 -3.69 19.11 -23.98
C ALA A 20 -3.16 18.71 -25.36
N TYR A 21 -2.11 19.40 -25.79
CA TYR A 21 -1.30 19.05 -26.95
C TYR A 21 0.05 18.53 -26.45
N LEU A 22 0.41 17.32 -26.84
CA LEU A 22 1.70 16.71 -26.57
C LEU A 22 2.54 16.77 -27.85
N ASN A 23 3.50 17.66 -27.91
CA ASN A 23 4.33 17.82 -29.11
C ASN A 23 5.22 16.61 -29.40
N ASN A 24 5.74 15.97 -28.33
CA ASN A 24 6.52 14.74 -28.37
C ASN A 24 6.22 13.90 -27.12
N ALA A 25 5.68 12.73 -27.30
CA ALA A 25 5.54 11.73 -26.24
C ALA A 25 6.32 10.48 -26.63
N ASN A 26 7.28 10.08 -25.84
CA ASN A 26 8.08 8.87 -26.06
C ASN A 26 7.66 7.78 -25.10
N PHE A 27 7.12 6.70 -25.62
CA PHE A 27 6.74 5.52 -24.85
C PHE A 27 7.82 4.45 -24.99
N PRO A 28 8.44 3.98 -23.88
CA PRO A 28 9.40 2.89 -23.96
C PRO A 28 8.70 1.57 -24.33
N ILE A 29 9.13 0.93 -25.40
CA ILE A 29 8.67 -0.44 -25.80
C ILE A 29 9.62 -1.51 -25.23
N SER A 30 10.72 -1.11 -24.58
CA SER A 30 11.70 -2.05 -24.04
C SER A 30 11.25 -2.58 -22.67
N ALA A 31 11.64 -3.82 -22.36
CA ALA A 31 11.45 -4.42 -21.03
C ALA A 31 12.22 -3.68 -19.89
N LYS A 32 13.09 -2.71 -20.24
CA LYS A 32 13.80 -1.89 -19.25
C LYS A 32 12.90 -0.81 -18.69
N ARG A 33 12.75 -0.78 -17.37
CA ARG A 33 12.03 0.28 -16.65
C ARG A 33 12.72 1.62 -16.87
N LYS A 34 11.96 2.64 -17.21
CA LYS A 34 12.45 4.02 -17.40
C LYS A 34 11.56 4.98 -16.64
N SER A 35 12.17 5.98 -16.01
CA SER A 35 11.45 7.08 -15.39
C SER A 35 10.68 7.89 -16.42
N GLY A 36 9.49 8.36 -16.05
CA GLY A 36 8.65 9.17 -16.94
C GLY A 36 7.29 9.46 -16.34
N ILE A 37 6.58 10.36 -17.00
CA ILE A 37 5.19 10.67 -16.68
C ILE A 37 4.33 9.56 -17.26
N LEU A 38 3.46 8.98 -16.43
CA LEU A 38 2.47 7.99 -16.84
C LEU A 38 1.23 8.70 -17.39
N LEU A 39 0.29 7.93 -17.92
CA LEU A 39 -0.96 8.46 -18.44
C LEU A 39 -1.73 9.20 -17.33
N PRO A 40 -2.02 10.50 -17.51
CA PRO A 40 -2.86 11.23 -16.57
C PRO A 40 -4.29 10.67 -16.53
N GLU A 41 -4.88 10.63 -15.35
CA GLU A 41 -6.29 10.37 -15.15
C GLU A 41 -7.03 11.69 -14.96
N ILE A 42 -8.10 11.88 -15.74
CA ILE A 42 -8.93 13.07 -15.65
C ILE A 42 -10.38 12.63 -15.58
N SER A 43 -11.07 13.04 -14.53
CA SER A 43 -12.49 12.77 -14.34
C SER A 43 -13.23 14.00 -13.85
N ILE A 44 -14.54 14.02 -14.05
CA ILE A 44 -15.44 15.05 -13.54
C ILE A 44 -16.57 14.34 -12.82
N ASN A 45 -16.77 14.69 -11.57
CA ASN A 45 -17.86 14.17 -10.76
C ASN A 45 -18.38 15.24 -9.78
N GLU A 46 -19.57 15.01 -9.24
CA GLU A 46 -20.21 15.99 -8.35
C GLU A 46 -19.47 16.22 -7.03
N ARG A 47 -18.68 15.23 -6.54
CA ARG A 47 -17.97 15.32 -5.26
C ARG A 47 -16.64 16.01 -5.35
N SER A 48 -15.89 15.79 -6.42
CA SER A 48 -14.52 16.28 -6.58
C SER A 48 -14.42 17.43 -7.57
N GLY A 49 -15.50 17.69 -8.32
CA GLY A 49 -15.44 18.59 -9.47
C GLY A 49 -14.57 17.99 -10.56
N LEU A 50 -13.67 18.78 -11.12
CA LEU A 50 -12.60 18.32 -12.00
C LEU A 50 -11.52 17.67 -11.12
N ASP A 51 -11.24 16.39 -11.36
CA ASP A 51 -10.24 15.58 -10.66
C ASP A 51 -9.14 15.16 -11.64
N VAL A 52 -7.94 15.64 -11.42
CA VAL A 52 -6.77 15.43 -12.27
C VAL A 52 -5.68 14.75 -11.47
N LYS A 53 -5.20 13.61 -11.94
CA LYS A 53 -4.04 12.88 -11.41
C LYS A 53 -2.97 12.77 -12.46
N ILE A 54 -1.73 13.04 -12.09
CA ILE A 54 -0.57 13.00 -13.00
C ILE A 54 0.50 12.10 -12.38
N PRO A 55 0.44 10.77 -12.58
CA PRO A 55 1.42 9.88 -12.00
C PRO A 55 2.80 10.05 -12.67
N VAL A 56 3.85 10.13 -11.87
CA VAL A 56 5.25 10.18 -12.28
C VAL A 56 5.96 8.96 -11.73
N TYR A 57 6.46 8.12 -12.62
CA TYR A 57 7.25 6.96 -12.27
C TYR A 57 8.73 7.28 -12.29
N LEU A 58 9.43 6.95 -11.22
CA LEU A 58 10.85 7.14 -11.03
C LEU A 58 11.53 5.78 -10.82
N ASN A 59 12.31 5.35 -11.79
CA ASN A 59 13.18 4.19 -11.67
C ASN A 59 14.47 4.61 -10.97
N LEU A 60 14.53 4.49 -9.64
CA LEU A 60 15.66 4.94 -8.83
C LEU A 60 16.86 4.00 -8.94
N LYS A 61 16.59 2.68 -8.96
CA LYS A 61 17.55 1.59 -9.15
C LYS A 61 16.86 0.41 -9.83
N GLU A 62 17.61 -0.60 -10.22
CA GLU A 62 17.04 -1.81 -10.84
C GLU A 62 16.01 -2.51 -9.94
N ASN A 63 16.17 -2.37 -8.64
CA ASN A 63 15.34 -3.01 -7.62
C ASN A 63 14.64 -2.01 -6.68
N LEU A 64 14.55 -0.74 -7.07
CA LEU A 64 13.91 0.32 -6.29
C LEU A 64 13.20 1.28 -7.24
N ASP A 65 11.92 1.45 -7.07
CA ASP A 65 11.14 2.44 -7.82
C ASP A 65 10.21 3.25 -6.91
N LEU A 66 9.87 4.43 -7.38
CA LEU A 66 8.94 5.34 -6.72
C LEU A 66 7.94 5.87 -7.75
N THR A 67 6.67 5.75 -7.45
CA THR A 67 5.61 6.46 -8.18
C THR A 67 5.07 7.57 -7.29
N VAL A 68 5.05 8.79 -7.83
CA VAL A 68 4.49 9.98 -7.19
C VAL A 68 3.31 10.45 -8.02
N GLU A 69 2.14 10.56 -7.42
CA GLU A 69 0.90 10.94 -8.09
C GLU A 69 0.30 12.19 -7.42
N PRO A 70 0.67 13.39 -7.87
CA PRO A 70 -0.08 14.60 -7.52
C PRO A 70 -1.51 14.54 -8.07
N ARG A 71 -2.45 14.99 -7.26
CA ARG A 71 -3.88 15.03 -7.54
C ARG A 71 -4.45 16.41 -7.24
N LEU A 72 -5.22 16.95 -8.14
CA LEU A 72 -5.93 18.20 -7.98
C LEU A 72 -7.44 17.97 -8.15
N MET A 73 -8.21 18.36 -7.17
CA MET A 73 -9.67 18.29 -7.18
C MET A 73 -10.22 19.70 -6.95
N THR A 74 -11.00 20.23 -7.91
CA THR A 74 -11.46 21.64 -7.84
C THR A 74 -12.43 21.92 -6.68
N GLN A 75 -13.08 20.90 -6.13
CA GLN A 75 -14.01 21.01 -4.99
C GLN A 75 -13.48 20.36 -3.71
N ARG A 76 -12.23 19.84 -3.73
CA ARG A 76 -11.70 19.09 -2.58
C ARG A 76 -10.23 19.39 -2.28
N GLY A 77 -9.61 20.32 -3.01
CA GLY A 77 -8.22 20.68 -2.78
C GLY A 77 -7.21 19.80 -3.52
N TYR A 78 -6.04 19.60 -2.93
CA TYR A 78 -4.93 18.92 -3.57
C TYR A 78 -4.40 17.76 -2.74
N GLY A 79 -4.00 16.72 -3.45
CA GLY A 79 -3.48 15.49 -2.87
C GLY A 79 -2.17 15.04 -3.46
N LEU A 80 -1.53 14.13 -2.76
CA LEU A 80 -0.31 13.47 -3.20
C LEU A 80 -0.36 12.01 -2.77
N THR A 81 -0.22 11.11 -3.73
CA THR A 81 -0.07 9.68 -3.46
C THR A 81 1.34 9.25 -3.83
N ASN A 82 1.97 8.45 -2.99
CA ASN A 82 3.31 7.91 -3.23
C ASN A 82 3.28 6.40 -3.08
N GLN A 83 4.00 5.71 -3.95
CA GLN A 83 4.28 4.29 -3.84
C GLN A 83 5.78 4.05 -4.04
N LEU A 84 6.47 3.67 -2.98
CA LEU A 84 7.84 3.18 -3.00
C LEU A 84 7.82 1.65 -3.00
N ARG A 85 8.51 1.01 -3.95
CA ARG A 85 8.66 -0.45 -4.00
C ARG A 85 10.13 -0.82 -4.05
N TYR A 86 10.49 -1.84 -3.33
CA TYR A 86 11.86 -2.35 -3.30
C TYR A 86 11.89 -3.88 -3.25
N LEU A 87 12.93 -4.43 -3.85
CA LEU A 87 13.19 -5.86 -3.92
C LEU A 87 14.69 -6.10 -3.77
N GLY A 88 15.08 -7.03 -2.92
CA GLY A 88 16.46 -7.43 -2.74
C GLY A 88 16.60 -8.93 -2.59
N GLN A 89 17.83 -9.39 -2.37
CA GLN A 89 18.06 -10.79 -2.12
C GLN A 89 17.54 -11.18 -0.73
N GLY A 90 16.38 -11.84 -0.70
CA GLY A 90 15.74 -12.28 0.54
C GLY A 90 14.89 -11.22 1.24
N TYR A 91 14.59 -10.10 0.59
CA TYR A 91 13.64 -9.13 1.10
C TYR A 91 12.88 -8.44 -0.02
N GLU A 92 11.63 -8.10 0.25
CA GLU A 92 10.81 -7.26 -0.62
C GLU A 92 9.83 -6.42 0.20
N GLY A 93 9.31 -5.39 -0.40
CA GLY A 93 8.31 -4.59 0.26
C GLY A 93 7.88 -3.36 -0.53
N TYR A 94 6.90 -2.69 0.03
CA TYR A 94 6.42 -1.42 -0.47
C TYR A 94 5.93 -0.52 0.66
N PHE A 95 6.00 0.76 0.41
CA PHE A 95 5.40 1.79 1.24
C PHE A 95 4.50 2.67 0.37
N ASN A 96 3.22 2.65 0.66
CA ASN A 96 2.22 3.51 0.04
C ASN A 96 1.82 4.59 1.04
N SER A 97 1.71 5.83 0.59
CA SER A 97 1.14 6.92 1.38
C SER A 97 0.28 7.81 0.51
N SER A 98 -0.77 8.35 1.08
CA SER A 98 -1.66 9.27 0.38
C SER A 98 -2.11 10.38 1.33
N PHE A 99 -2.08 11.59 0.85
CA PHE A 99 -2.41 12.82 1.58
C PHE A 99 -3.40 13.64 0.76
N LEU A 100 -4.30 14.30 1.45
CA LEU A 100 -5.20 15.30 0.88
C LEU A 100 -5.24 16.50 1.82
N LYS A 101 -5.05 17.70 1.27
CA LYS A 101 -5.16 18.96 1.99
C LYS A 101 -6.25 19.83 1.38
N ASP A 102 -6.82 20.71 2.22
CA ASP A 102 -7.91 21.64 1.86
C ASP A 102 -9.14 20.91 1.33
N ASP A 103 -9.52 19.78 1.98
CA ASP A 103 -10.72 19.03 1.61
C ASP A 103 -12.00 19.82 1.97
N GLU A 104 -12.48 20.62 1.03
CA GLU A 104 -13.70 21.43 1.14
C GLU A 104 -14.98 20.59 0.98
N SER A 105 -14.88 19.26 1.04
CA SER A 105 -16.07 18.42 0.88
C SER A 105 -17.12 18.75 1.93
N SER A 106 -18.29 19.18 1.48
CA SER A 106 -19.44 19.61 2.28
C SER A 106 -20.10 18.51 3.14
N PHE A 107 -19.45 17.36 3.31
CA PHE A 107 -19.90 16.31 4.21
C PHE A 107 -19.50 16.63 5.66
N ASN A 108 -20.10 17.67 6.21
CA ASN A 108 -19.99 18.12 7.61
C ASN A 108 -20.66 17.20 8.63
N ILE A 109 -20.65 15.88 8.45
CA ILE A 109 -21.30 14.99 9.44
C ILE A 109 -20.35 14.62 10.60
N LEU A 110 -19.05 14.81 10.42
CA LEU A 110 -18.03 14.57 11.46
C LEU A 110 -16.95 15.65 11.33
N GLU A 111 -16.45 16.16 12.44
CA GLU A 111 -15.28 17.03 12.49
C GLU A 111 -14.13 16.35 11.70
N ARG A 112 -13.90 16.79 10.48
CA ARG A 112 -12.81 16.31 9.64
C ARG A 112 -11.74 17.36 9.62
N ASP A 113 -10.50 16.93 9.81
CA ASP A 113 -9.34 17.77 9.61
C ASP A 113 -9.22 18.15 8.13
N ASP A 114 -8.76 19.36 7.85
CA ASP A 114 -8.44 19.80 6.49
C ASP A 114 -7.33 18.95 5.86
N PHE A 115 -6.55 18.27 6.70
CA PHE A 115 -5.50 17.37 6.29
C PHE A 115 -5.88 15.91 6.56
N ARG A 116 -6.04 15.16 5.49
CA ARG A 116 -6.42 13.74 5.54
C ARG A 116 -5.29 12.89 4.99
N TRP A 117 -5.11 11.68 5.53
CA TRP A 117 -4.01 10.81 5.15
C TRP A 117 -4.32 9.33 5.33
N SER A 118 -3.59 8.50 4.57
CA SER A 118 -3.48 7.07 4.79
C SER A 118 -2.09 6.57 4.42
N TYR A 119 -1.69 5.45 5.02
CA TYR A 119 -0.50 4.72 4.61
C TYR A 119 -0.69 3.22 4.73
N ASN A 120 0.11 2.49 3.95
CA ASN A 120 0.28 1.05 4.03
C ASN A 120 1.75 0.72 3.83
N PHE A 121 2.32 0.00 4.79
CA PHE A 121 3.69 -0.50 4.75
C PHE A 121 3.65 -2.02 4.79
N PHE A 122 4.24 -2.63 3.79
CA PHE A 122 4.44 -4.07 3.71
C PHE A 122 5.92 -4.37 3.53
N HIS A 123 6.44 -5.32 4.30
CA HIS A 123 7.81 -5.77 4.19
C HIS A 123 7.91 -7.24 4.56
N GLU A 124 8.53 -8.01 3.70
CA GLU A 124 8.92 -9.39 3.97
C GLU A 124 10.43 -9.52 3.90
N GLN A 125 11.00 -10.23 4.87
CA GLN A 125 12.44 -10.51 4.88
C GLN A 125 12.71 -11.94 5.32
N LYS A 126 13.56 -12.61 4.55
CA LYS A 126 14.12 -13.91 4.86
C LYS A 126 15.59 -13.75 5.22
N PHE A 127 15.93 -14.05 6.48
CA PHE A 127 17.30 -14.10 6.94
C PHE A 127 17.81 -15.55 6.89
N LYS A 128 18.72 -15.85 5.98
CA LYS A 128 19.14 -17.21 5.70
C LYS A 128 17.92 -18.08 5.39
N ASP A 129 17.93 -19.35 5.72
CA ASP A 129 16.79 -20.26 5.44
C ASP A 129 15.89 -20.48 6.66
N SER A 130 16.15 -19.78 7.74
CA SER A 130 15.58 -20.12 9.05
C SER A 130 14.73 -19.04 9.67
N ILE A 131 14.92 -17.76 9.33
CA ILE A 131 14.24 -16.64 9.98
C ILE A 131 13.47 -15.86 8.94
N PHE A 132 12.19 -15.64 9.21
CA PHE A 132 11.28 -14.86 8.36
C PHE A 132 10.65 -13.77 9.20
N LEU A 133 10.75 -12.55 8.70
CA LEU A 133 10.16 -11.35 9.28
C LEU A 133 9.14 -10.81 8.29
N ASN A 134 7.94 -10.48 8.78
CA ASN A 134 6.88 -9.88 7.99
C ASN A 134 6.28 -8.70 8.73
N PHE A 135 6.10 -7.57 8.03
CA PHE A 135 5.34 -6.41 8.46
C PHE A 135 4.18 -6.17 7.48
N ASP A 136 3.00 -5.99 8.01
CA ASP A 136 1.82 -5.51 7.25
C ASP A 136 1.10 -4.49 8.12
N ILE A 137 1.42 -3.21 7.91
CA ILE A 137 0.98 -2.12 8.77
C ILE A 137 0.26 -1.08 7.94
N SER A 138 -1.03 -0.87 8.25
CA SER A 138 -1.87 0.10 7.57
C SER A 138 -2.56 1.03 8.55
N SER A 139 -2.70 2.30 8.21
CA SER A 139 -3.48 3.26 8.98
C SER A 139 -4.04 4.38 8.11
N SER A 140 -5.04 5.08 8.63
CA SER A 140 -5.61 6.30 8.04
C SER A 140 -5.90 7.32 9.13
N GLY A 141 -5.88 8.60 8.80
CA GLY A 141 -6.21 9.68 9.72
C GLY A 141 -7.68 9.64 10.15
N ASP A 142 -8.56 9.35 9.21
CA ASP A 142 -9.99 9.22 9.47
C ASP A 142 -10.54 7.89 8.93
N PRO A 143 -11.67 7.40 9.45
CA PRO A 143 -12.25 6.11 9.07
C PRO A 143 -12.81 6.08 7.65
N PHE A 144 -13.12 7.23 7.07
CA PHE A 144 -13.75 7.33 5.75
C PHE A 144 -12.75 7.59 4.61
N TYR A 145 -11.48 7.86 4.93
CA TYR A 145 -10.47 8.22 3.94
C TYR A 145 -10.42 7.23 2.77
N LEU A 146 -10.30 5.95 3.07
CA LEU A 146 -10.12 4.91 2.06
C LEU A 146 -11.38 4.66 1.22
N SER A 147 -12.56 4.73 1.85
CA SER A 147 -13.83 4.55 1.13
C SER A 147 -14.20 5.74 0.25
N ASP A 148 -13.75 6.91 0.62
CA ASP A 148 -14.08 8.17 -0.03
C ASP A 148 -13.06 8.54 -1.15
N LEU A 149 -11.80 8.41 -0.87
CA LEU A 149 -10.72 8.84 -1.76
C LEU A 149 -10.01 7.72 -2.49
N GLY A 150 -10.07 6.52 -1.98
CA GLY A 150 -9.46 5.28 -2.46
C GLY A 150 -8.24 5.47 -3.35
N SER A 151 -7.11 4.87 -3.03
CA SER A 151 -5.95 4.91 -3.91
C SER A 151 -5.81 3.58 -4.64
N PHE A 152 -5.69 3.62 -5.95
CA PHE A 152 -5.34 2.44 -6.76
C PHE A 152 -4.01 1.81 -6.31
N LEU A 153 -3.10 2.64 -5.83
CA LEU A 153 -1.77 2.20 -5.43
C LEU A 153 -1.78 1.41 -4.13
N SER A 154 -2.77 1.61 -3.26
CA SER A 154 -2.79 0.95 -1.95
C SER A 154 -3.52 -0.39 -1.93
N GLY A 155 -4.38 -0.67 -2.90
CA GLY A 155 -5.24 -1.87 -2.88
C GLY A 155 -6.27 -1.92 -1.74
N LEU A 156 -6.25 -0.92 -0.84
CA LEU A 156 -7.04 -0.88 0.40
C LEU A 156 -8.38 -0.15 0.28
N SER A 157 -8.78 0.27 -0.91
CA SER A 157 -9.94 1.16 -1.14
C SER A 157 -11.30 0.65 -0.61
N ARG A 158 -11.41 -0.61 -0.25
CA ARG A 158 -12.65 -1.21 0.28
C ARG A 158 -12.46 -1.97 1.59
N THR A 159 -11.37 -1.72 2.28
CA THR A 159 -11.04 -2.48 3.48
C THR A 159 -11.65 -1.82 4.71
N TYR A 160 -12.46 -2.56 5.45
CA TYR A 160 -13.03 -2.12 6.74
C TYR A 160 -12.10 -2.36 7.92
N ILE A 161 -11.04 -3.13 7.72
CA ILE A 161 -10.07 -3.51 8.74
C ILE A 161 -8.68 -3.23 8.17
N LEU A 162 -7.93 -2.37 8.83
CA LEU A 162 -6.55 -2.06 8.48
C LEU A 162 -5.63 -2.93 9.34
N PRO A 163 -4.84 -3.83 8.74
CA PRO A 163 -3.94 -4.69 9.47
C PRO A 163 -2.82 -3.88 10.15
N GLN A 164 -2.39 -4.34 11.32
CA GLN A 164 -1.21 -3.88 12.03
C GLN A 164 -0.51 -5.14 12.56
N LYS A 165 0.19 -5.83 11.66
CA LYS A 165 0.78 -7.13 11.93
C LYS A 165 2.29 -7.09 11.85
N ILE A 166 2.92 -7.77 12.80
CA ILE A 166 4.35 -8.06 12.80
C ILE A 166 4.51 -9.54 13.13
N ASP A 167 5.08 -10.30 12.22
CA ASP A 167 5.33 -11.72 12.39
C ASP A 167 6.83 -12.00 12.34
N LEU A 168 7.36 -12.70 13.34
CA LEU A 168 8.72 -13.22 13.37
C LEU A 168 8.68 -14.72 13.51
N ASN A 169 9.17 -15.42 12.51
CA ASN A 169 9.15 -16.88 12.45
C ASN A 169 10.56 -17.44 12.37
N PHE A 170 10.83 -18.41 13.20
CA PHE A 170 12.07 -19.20 13.17
C PHE A 170 11.75 -20.66 12.85
N PHE A 171 12.44 -21.21 11.86
CA PHE A 171 12.31 -22.61 11.46
C PHE A 171 13.65 -23.32 11.48
N SER A 172 13.69 -24.45 12.15
CA SER A 172 14.82 -25.38 12.16
C SER A 172 14.30 -26.80 11.88
N LYS A 173 15.20 -27.75 11.73
CA LYS A 173 14.85 -29.16 11.46
C LYS A 173 13.81 -29.71 12.47
N ASN A 174 13.99 -29.35 13.72
CA ASN A 174 13.22 -29.91 14.83
C ASN A 174 12.39 -28.87 15.59
N LEU A 175 12.57 -27.58 15.31
CA LEU A 175 11.98 -26.51 16.09
C LEU A 175 11.37 -25.46 15.15
N LYS A 176 10.11 -25.10 15.43
CA LYS A 176 9.43 -23.95 14.83
C LYS A 176 8.98 -23.02 15.93
N ILE A 177 9.35 -21.76 15.82
CA ILE A 177 8.88 -20.70 16.72
C ILE A 177 8.22 -19.65 15.86
N LYS A 178 7.01 -19.28 16.18
CA LYS A 178 6.30 -18.16 15.58
C LYS A 178 5.94 -17.17 16.66
N THR A 179 6.25 -15.92 16.44
CA THR A 179 5.87 -14.81 17.31
C THR A 179 5.11 -13.81 16.46
N ASP A 180 3.92 -13.42 16.93
CA ASP A 180 3.06 -12.51 16.23
C ASP A 180 2.54 -11.40 17.15
N PHE A 181 2.43 -10.21 16.55
CA PHE A 181 1.73 -9.06 17.10
C PHE A 181 0.63 -8.71 16.08
N ASN A 182 -0.61 -9.07 16.40
CA ASN A 182 -1.75 -8.89 15.53
C ASN A 182 -2.71 -7.87 16.13
N SER A 183 -2.63 -6.66 15.64
CA SER A 183 -3.56 -5.57 15.89
C SER A 183 -4.26 -5.17 14.59
N PHE A 184 -5.30 -4.38 14.71
CA PHE A 184 -5.99 -3.81 13.56
C PHE A 184 -6.71 -2.52 13.95
N LYS A 185 -6.84 -1.65 12.96
CA LYS A 185 -7.64 -0.43 13.06
C LYS A 185 -8.93 -0.61 12.26
N LEU A 186 -10.06 -0.38 12.90
CA LEU A 186 -11.36 -0.40 12.22
C LEU A 186 -11.61 0.94 11.52
N THR A 187 -12.05 0.89 10.27
CA THR A 187 -12.47 2.07 9.50
C THR A 187 -13.98 2.34 9.64
N ASN A 188 -14.74 1.43 10.26
CA ASN A 188 -16.13 1.67 10.56
C ASN A 188 -16.27 2.21 12.01
N PRO A 189 -16.68 3.47 12.21
CA PRO A 189 -16.81 4.05 13.55
C PRO A 189 -17.89 3.38 14.42
N LEU A 190 -18.82 2.66 13.81
CA LEU A 190 -19.87 1.91 14.54
C LEU A 190 -19.45 0.49 14.92
N ALA A 191 -18.30 0.02 14.44
CA ALA A 191 -17.80 -1.30 14.78
C ALA A 191 -17.27 -1.33 16.22
N LYS A 192 -17.64 -2.36 16.98
CA LYS A 192 -17.12 -2.56 18.33
C LYS A 192 -15.68 -3.06 18.23
N ASN A 193 -14.82 -2.56 19.14
CA ASN A 193 -13.46 -3.07 19.29
C ASN A 193 -13.50 -4.57 19.55
N GLN A 194 -12.73 -5.31 18.75
CA GLN A 194 -12.52 -6.73 18.93
C GLN A 194 -11.22 -6.97 19.71
N PHE A 195 -11.06 -8.16 20.26
CA PHE A 195 -9.82 -8.54 20.93
C PHE A 195 -8.66 -8.60 19.92
N GLN A 196 -7.53 -8.07 20.34
CA GLN A 196 -6.26 -8.07 19.62
C GLN A 196 -5.33 -9.08 20.28
N ARG A 197 -4.52 -9.77 19.49
CA ARG A 197 -3.53 -10.74 19.99
C ARG A 197 -2.17 -10.05 20.08
N LEU A 198 -1.74 -9.70 21.31
CA LEU A 198 -0.58 -8.85 21.57
C LEU A 198 0.21 -9.28 22.83
N PRO A 199 1.28 -10.03 22.75
CA PRO A 199 1.77 -10.86 21.63
C PRO A 199 1.17 -12.28 21.60
N GLY A 200 1.42 -12.99 20.49
CA GLY A 200 1.27 -14.43 20.37
C GLY A 200 2.64 -15.13 20.26
N LEU A 201 2.77 -16.31 20.84
CA LEU A 201 3.94 -17.17 20.73
C LEU A 201 3.50 -18.61 20.51
N GLU A 202 3.87 -19.18 19.37
CA GLU A 202 3.65 -20.59 19.07
C GLU A 202 5.00 -21.31 18.98
N LEU A 203 5.17 -22.37 19.76
CA LEU A 203 6.37 -23.20 19.76
C LEU A 203 5.99 -24.63 19.40
N ASN A 204 6.61 -25.17 18.35
CA ASN A 204 6.44 -26.54 17.91
C ASN A 204 7.80 -27.23 17.88
N TYR A 205 7.97 -28.27 18.69
CA TYR A 205 9.17 -29.07 18.73
C TYR A 205 8.88 -30.50 18.27
N PHE A 206 9.64 -30.99 17.32
CA PHE A 206 9.52 -32.32 16.72
C PHE A 206 10.82 -33.12 16.97
N LEU A 207 10.69 -34.26 17.58
CA LEU A 207 11.79 -35.22 17.69
C LEU A 207 11.36 -36.55 17.07
N ASN A 208 12.06 -36.92 16.01
CA ASN A 208 11.87 -38.22 15.37
C ASN A 208 13.19 -39.00 15.44
N LYS A 209 13.24 -40.00 16.31
CA LYS A 209 14.43 -40.84 16.49
C LYS A 209 14.03 -42.31 16.57
N ASN A 210 14.43 -43.09 15.55
CA ASN A 210 14.14 -44.52 15.42
C ASN A 210 12.63 -44.84 15.58
N LYS A 211 12.26 -45.40 16.73
CA LYS A 211 10.87 -45.80 17.04
C LYS A 211 10.11 -44.78 17.86
N PHE A 212 10.72 -43.65 18.20
CA PHE A 212 10.12 -42.61 19.03
C PHE A 212 9.80 -41.37 18.19
N ASN A 213 8.53 -40.97 18.21
CA ASN A 213 8.06 -39.70 17.70
C ASN A 213 7.55 -38.89 18.87
N PHE A 214 8.22 -37.78 19.14
CA PHE A 214 7.78 -36.82 20.17
C PHE A 214 7.42 -35.50 19.48
N ASN A 215 6.24 -34.99 19.84
CA ASN A 215 5.75 -33.70 19.34
C ASN A 215 5.25 -32.88 20.52
N LEU A 216 5.83 -31.69 20.71
CA LEU A 216 5.45 -30.73 21.71
C LEU A 216 4.93 -29.46 21.03
N ASN A 217 3.68 -29.10 21.26
CA ASN A 217 3.09 -27.85 20.79
C ASN A 217 2.68 -27.00 21.99
N MET A 218 3.13 -25.75 21.98
CA MET A 218 2.76 -24.74 22.98
C MET A 218 2.25 -23.51 22.26
N ASP A 219 1.14 -22.96 22.70
CA ASP A 219 0.58 -21.69 22.22
C ASP A 219 0.29 -20.79 23.41
N PHE A 220 0.89 -19.61 23.40
CA PHE A 220 0.70 -18.56 24.39
C PHE A 220 0.21 -17.32 23.67
N ALA A 221 -0.84 -16.70 24.16
CA ALA A 221 -1.33 -15.46 23.61
C ALA A 221 -1.88 -14.55 24.72
N PHE A 222 -1.55 -13.28 24.61
CA PHE A 222 -2.21 -12.22 25.37
C PHE A 222 -3.21 -11.53 24.48
N PHE A 223 -4.40 -11.27 25.03
CA PHE A 223 -5.46 -10.57 24.32
C PHE A 223 -5.74 -9.25 25.03
N SER A 224 -5.70 -8.17 24.23
CA SER A 224 -6.08 -6.83 24.65
C SER A 224 -7.36 -6.40 23.93
N LYS A 225 -8.15 -5.52 24.57
CA LYS A 225 -9.39 -4.97 24.01
C LYS A 225 -9.24 -3.47 23.77
#